data_b99f793806a638a29b63a054fc51fb71
#
_entry.id   b99f793806a638a29b63a054fc51fb71
#
_cell.length_a   1.000
_cell.length_b   1.000
_cell.length_c   1.000
_cell.angle_alpha   90.00
_cell.angle_beta   90.00
_cell.angle_gamma   90.00
#
_symmetry.space_group_name_H-M   'P 1'
#
loop_
_entity.id
_entity.type
_entity.pdbx_description
1 polymer ?
#
loop_
_entity_poly.entity_id
_entity_poly.type
_entity_poly.pdbx_seq_one_letter_code
_entity_poly.pdbx_strand_id
1 'polypeptide(L)'
;MILVDTSVWLDHLHAAEGRLVALLGDDEVGSHPLVLDELALGSLKDRDVVLSSLGSLRSFPTITHDELLALVDGHRLWGRGLSAVDAHLLGSVALVAGGVLWTRDKRLMAAAADIGIASMA
;
A
#
# COMPACT_ATOMS: atom_id res chain seq x y z
N MET A 1 -9.76 -2.05 -6.85
CA MET A 1 -9.34 -2.21 -5.46
C MET A 1 -8.19 -1.28 -5.16
N ILE A 2 -8.20 -0.66 -4.00
CA ILE A 2 -7.21 0.36 -3.61
C ILE A 2 -6.32 -0.19 -2.51
N LEU A 3 -5.01 -0.13 -2.72
CA LEU A 3 -4.01 -0.43 -1.70
C LEU A 3 -3.58 0.87 -1.02
N VAL A 4 -3.84 0.98 0.27
CA VAL A 4 -3.55 2.17 1.05
C VAL A 4 -2.19 2.01 1.73
N ASP A 5 -1.28 2.96 1.46
CA ASP A 5 0.04 2.99 2.07
C ASP A 5 -0.05 3.23 3.59
N THR A 6 0.92 2.72 4.32
CA THR A 6 0.98 2.79 5.78
C THR A 6 0.81 4.22 6.31
N SER A 7 1.46 5.21 5.69
CA SER A 7 1.38 6.60 6.13
C SER A 7 -0.04 7.17 6.05
N VAL A 8 -0.81 6.77 5.03
CA VAL A 8 -2.22 7.17 4.90
C VAL A 8 -3.07 6.55 6.00
N TRP A 9 -2.83 5.26 6.33
CA TRP A 9 -3.49 4.61 7.46
C TRP A 9 -3.17 5.31 8.77
N LEU A 10 -1.90 5.67 9.02
CA LEU A 10 -1.51 6.37 10.24
C LEU A 10 -2.19 7.73 10.36
N ASP A 11 -2.27 8.49 9.28
CA ASP A 11 -2.99 9.76 9.28
C ASP A 11 -4.48 9.56 9.59
N HIS A 12 -5.11 8.55 9.00
CA HIS A 12 -6.51 8.21 9.24
C HIS A 12 -6.77 7.79 10.69
N LEU A 13 -5.88 7.00 11.28
CA LEU A 13 -6.00 6.56 12.67
C LEU A 13 -5.80 7.72 13.65
N HIS A 14 -5.08 8.76 13.25
CA HIS A 14 -4.94 9.98 14.05
C HIS A 14 -6.14 10.92 13.90
N ALA A 15 -6.57 11.15 12.66
CA ALA A 15 -7.72 11.99 12.34
C ALA A 15 -8.42 11.39 11.09
N ALA A 16 -9.66 10.94 11.26
CA ALA A 16 -10.40 10.20 10.24
C ALA A 16 -10.35 10.88 8.87
N GLU A 17 -9.93 10.13 7.87
CA GLU A 17 -9.92 10.54 6.46
C GLU A 17 -11.26 10.16 5.84
N GLY A 18 -12.09 11.16 5.54
CA GLY A 18 -13.47 10.93 5.05
C GLY A 18 -13.53 10.12 3.76
N ARG A 19 -12.58 10.35 2.84
CA ARG A 19 -12.51 9.59 1.58
C ARG A 19 -12.19 8.12 1.84
N LEU A 20 -11.32 7.82 2.79
CA LEU A 20 -11.00 6.44 3.16
C LEU A 20 -12.19 5.76 3.83
N VAL A 21 -12.91 6.46 4.70
CA VAL A 21 -14.14 5.94 5.32
C VAL A 21 -15.16 5.55 4.24
N ALA A 22 -15.38 6.39 3.26
CA ALA A 22 -16.31 6.11 2.16
C ALA A 22 -15.88 4.89 1.34
N LEU A 23 -14.60 4.79 0.99
CA LEU A 23 -14.07 3.68 0.21
C LEU A 23 -14.10 2.36 0.97
N LEU A 24 -13.88 2.39 2.29
CA LEU A 24 -14.04 1.21 3.15
C LEU A 24 -15.50 0.75 3.18
N GLY A 25 -16.44 1.69 3.25
CA GLY A 25 -17.88 1.40 3.20
C GLY A 25 -18.31 0.78 1.87
N ASP A 26 -17.66 1.12 0.78
CA ASP A 26 -17.92 0.60 -0.56
C ASP A 26 -17.13 -0.69 -0.88
N ASP A 27 -16.41 -1.25 0.09
CA ASP A 27 -15.58 -2.45 -0.07
C ASP A 27 -14.52 -2.32 -1.20
N GLU A 28 -13.96 -1.12 -1.34
CA GLU A 28 -12.97 -0.80 -2.39
C GLU A 28 -11.53 -0.88 -1.91
N VAL A 29 -11.30 -1.10 -0.61
CA VAL A 29 -9.96 -1.08 0.01
C VAL A 29 -9.48 -2.50 0.26
N GLY A 30 -8.25 -2.79 -0.17
CA GLY A 30 -7.56 -4.03 0.14
C GLY A 30 -6.42 -3.85 1.12
N SER A 31 -6.02 -4.92 1.78
CA SER A 31 -4.89 -4.94 2.70
C SER A 31 -3.64 -5.55 2.03
N HIS A 32 -2.51 -5.40 2.70
CA HIS A 32 -1.25 -6.02 2.32
C HIS A 32 -0.49 -6.45 3.57
N PRO A 33 0.11 -7.65 3.60
CA PRO A 33 0.83 -8.12 4.78
C PRO A 33 1.92 -7.17 5.27
N LEU A 34 2.66 -6.53 4.37
CA LEU A 34 3.74 -5.61 4.75
C LEU A 34 3.21 -4.30 5.34
N VAL A 35 2.04 -3.84 4.92
CA VAL A 35 1.37 -2.70 5.57
C VAL A 35 0.95 -3.08 6.98
N LEU A 36 0.38 -4.27 7.15
CA LEU A 36 0.03 -4.78 8.48
C LEU A 36 1.28 -4.91 9.37
N ASP A 37 2.39 -5.39 8.82
CA ASP A 37 3.65 -5.53 9.55
C ASP A 37 4.15 -4.15 10.02
N GLU A 38 4.13 -3.15 9.16
CA GLU A 38 4.55 -1.79 9.52
C GLU A 38 3.67 -1.19 10.61
N LEU A 39 2.35 -1.37 10.50
CA LEU A 39 1.42 -0.91 11.52
C LEU A 39 1.61 -1.67 12.84
N ALA A 40 1.88 -2.97 12.78
CA ALA A 40 2.12 -3.80 13.97
C ALA A 40 3.35 -3.38 14.76
N LEU A 41 4.36 -2.83 14.09
CA LEU A 41 5.60 -2.34 14.71
C LEU A 41 5.45 -0.94 15.31
N GLY A 42 4.38 -0.23 15.00
CA GLY A 42 4.13 1.10 15.52
C GLY A 42 3.41 1.09 16.87
N SER A 43 3.33 2.28 17.49
CA SER A 43 2.61 2.50 18.75
C SER A 43 1.18 2.92 18.45
N LEU A 44 0.32 1.95 18.17
CA LEU A 44 -1.09 2.22 17.84
C LEU A 44 -1.97 2.19 19.08
N LYS A 45 -2.90 3.13 19.17
CA LYS A 45 -4.03 3.03 20.08
C LYS A 45 -4.98 1.94 19.59
N ASP A 46 -5.49 1.11 20.50
CA ASP A 46 -6.36 -0.03 20.14
C ASP A 46 -5.74 -0.95 19.07
N ARG A 47 -4.47 -1.22 19.22
CA ARG A 47 -3.64 -1.95 18.24
C ARG A 47 -4.29 -3.25 17.77
N ASP A 48 -4.77 -4.08 18.68
CA ASP A 48 -5.33 -5.40 18.32
C ASP A 48 -6.61 -5.25 17.49
N VAL A 49 -7.46 -4.27 17.80
CA VAL A 49 -8.67 -3.97 17.03
C VAL A 49 -8.32 -3.49 15.64
N VAL A 50 -7.35 -2.59 15.52
CA VAL A 50 -6.89 -2.06 14.22
C VAL A 50 -6.34 -3.18 13.34
N LEU A 51 -5.42 -3.98 13.86
CA LEU A 51 -4.78 -5.06 13.09
C LEU A 51 -5.80 -6.13 12.69
N SER A 52 -6.72 -6.49 13.58
CA SER A 52 -7.79 -7.45 13.28
C SER A 52 -8.72 -6.93 12.19
N SER A 53 -9.14 -5.66 12.29
CA SER A 53 -10.04 -5.04 11.31
C SER A 53 -9.40 -4.95 9.92
N LEU A 54 -8.13 -4.51 9.84
CA LEU A 54 -7.41 -4.42 8.59
C LEU A 54 -7.10 -5.80 8.00
N GLY A 55 -6.79 -6.77 8.85
CA GLY A 55 -6.54 -8.15 8.43
C GLY A 55 -7.78 -8.85 7.87
N SER A 56 -8.98 -8.35 8.16
CA SER A 56 -10.24 -8.87 7.62
C SER A 56 -10.58 -8.35 6.22
N LEU A 57 -9.88 -7.30 5.74
CA LEU A 57 -10.05 -6.80 4.38
C LEU A 57 -9.52 -7.82 3.37
N ARG A 58 -10.02 -7.74 2.11
CA ARG A 58 -9.43 -8.53 1.04
C ARG A 58 -7.94 -8.19 0.90
N SER A 59 -7.10 -9.20 0.76
CA SER A 59 -5.67 -9.00 0.61
C SER A 59 -5.30 -8.81 -0.86
N PHE A 60 -4.42 -7.84 -1.13
CA PHE A 60 -3.72 -7.79 -2.40
C PHE A 60 -2.82 -9.02 -2.54
N PRO A 61 -2.61 -9.53 -3.76
CA PRO A 61 -1.62 -10.57 -3.99
C PRO A 61 -0.23 -10.04 -3.65
N THR A 62 0.64 -10.92 -3.18
CA THR A 62 2.03 -10.58 -2.86
C THR A 62 2.96 -11.08 -3.95
N ILE A 63 4.10 -10.42 -4.10
CA ILE A 63 5.16 -10.88 -5.00
C ILE A 63 6.26 -11.56 -4.20
N THR A 64 6.98 -12.48 -4.85
CA THR A 64 8.14 -13.15 -4.25
C THR A 64 9.36 -12.23 -4.27
N HIS A 65 10.41 -12.63 -3.53
CA HIS A 65 11.70 -11.95 -3.57
C HIS A 65 12.26 -11.84 -5.01
N ASP A 66 12.23 -12.91 -5.77
CA ASP A 66 12.73 -12.91 -7.16
C ASP A 66 11.89 -12.01 -8.06
N GLU A 67 10.59 -12.00 -7.89
CA GLU A 67 9.70 -11.08 -8.61
C GLU A 67 9.97 -9.62 -8.25
N LEU A 68 10.26 -9.35 -6.98
CA LEU A 68 10.66 -8.00 -6.54
C LEU A 68 11.92 -7.55 -7.26
N LEU A 69 12.97 -8.37 -7.28
CA LEU A 69 14.23 -8.03 -7.94
C LEU A 69 14.02 -7.84 -9.44
N ALA A 70 13.21 -8.66 -10.08
CA ALA A 70 12.86 -8.50 -11.48
C ALA A 70 12.13 -7.18 -11.77
N LEU A 71 11.21 -6.79 -10.89
CA LEU A 71 10.50 -5.50 -10.98
C LEU A 71 11.47 -4.33 -10.86
N VAL A 72 12.35 -4.37 -9.87
CA VAL A 72 13.35 -3.33 -9.62
C VAL A 72 14.29 -3.19 -10.83
N ASP A 73 14.80 -4.31 -11.33
CA ASP A 73 15.74 -4.31 -12.46
C ASP A 73 15.05 -3.89 -13.77
N GLY A 74 13.86 -4.40 -14.02
CA GLY A 74 13.13 -4.14 -15.26
C GLY A 74 12.69 -2.68 -15.42
N HIS A 75 12.39 -2.00 -14.31
CA HIS A 75 11.92 -0.62 -14.31
C HIS A 75 12.95 0.37 -13.75
N ARG A 76 14.16 -0.10 -13.46
CA ARG A 76 15.26 0.74 -12.94
C ARG A 76 14.86 1.54 -11.70
N LEU A 77 14.29 0.85 -10.72
CA LEU A 77 13.76 1.49 -9.52
C LEU A 77 14.83 1.77 -8.45
N TRP A 78 16.07 1.33 -8.65
CA TRP A 78 17.14 1.58 -7.68
C TRP A 78 17.58 3.03 -7.66
N GLY A 79 18.09 3.47 -6.52
CA GLY A 79 18.60 4.84 -6.35
C GLY A 79 17.53 5.92 -6.32
N ARG A 80 16.25 5.56 -6.19
CA ARG A 80 15.12 6.49 -6.21
C ARG A 80 14.54 6.78 -4.83
N GLY A 81 15.16 6.27 -3.79
CA GLY A 81 14.69 6.48 -2.41
C GLY A 81 13.49 5.62 -2.03
N LEU A 82 13.21 4.55 -2.79
CA LEU A 82 12.13 3.61 -2.48
C LEU A 82 12.62 2.56 -1.49
N SER A 83 11.78 2.22 -0.51
CA SER A 83 12.03 1.07 0.36
C SER A 83 11.63 -0.23 -0.33
N ALA A 84 12.08 -1.36 0.25
CA ALA A 84 11.65 -2.68 -0.21
C ALA A 84 10.12 -2.82 -0.08
N VAL A 85 9.53 -2.29 0.99
CA VAL A 85 8.06 -2.28 1.16
C VAL A 85 7.40 -1.52 0.01
N ASP A 86 7.87 -0.32 -0.32
CA ASP A 86 7.35 0.46 -1.45
C ASP A 86 7.34 -0.34 -2.74
N ALA A 87 8.43 -1.03 -3.06
CA ALA A 87 8.53 -1.84 -4.26
C ALA A 87 7.58 -3.04 -4.23
N HIS A 88 7.40 -3.68 -3.07
CA HIS A 88 6.40 -4.74 -2.90
C HIS A 88 4.99 -4.23 -3.14
N LEU A 89 4.64 -3.04 -2.65
CA LEU A 89 3.32 -2.46 -2.87
C LEU A 89 3.08 -2.19 -4.36
N LEU A 90 4.07 -1.65 -5.06
CA LEU A 90 3.99 -1.45 -6.52
C LEU A 90 3.72 -2.77 -7.25
N GLY A 91 4.48 -3.81 -6.93
CA GLY A 91 4.33 -5.12 -7.55
C GLY A 91 2.94 -5.73 -7.28
N SER A 92 2.43 -5.59 -6.08
CA SER A 92 1.12 -6.11 -5.70
C SER A 92 -0.02 -5.40 -6.43
N VAL A 93 0.03 -4.07 -6.53
CA VAL A 93 -0.98 -3.30 -7.27
C VAL A 93 -0.95 -3.64 -8.75
N ALA A 94 0.23 -3.83 -9.33
CA ALA A 94 0.39 -4.21 -10.73
C ALA A 94 -0.30 -5.53 -11.09
N LEU A 95 -0.46 -6.44 -10.12
CA LEU A 95 -1.10 -7.75 -10.34
C LEU A 95 -2.64 -7.68 -10.31
N VAL A 96 -3.22 -6.56 -9.94
CA VAL A 96 -4.67 -6.41 -9.81
C VAL A 96 -5.19 -5.50 -10.91
N ALA A 97 -6.08 -6.03 -11.76
CA ALA A 97 -6.73 -5.23 -12.78
C ALA A 97 -7.53 -4.08 -12.13
N GLY A 98 -7.27 -2.85 -12.58
CA GLY A 98 -7.87 -1.66 -11.99
C GLY A 98 -7.32 -1.28 -10.61
N GLY A 99 -6.23 -1.91 -10.18
CA GLY A 99 -5.61 -1.60 -8.90
C GLY A 99 -5.10 -0.16 -8.84
N VAL A 100 -5.24 0.46 -7.67
CA VAL A 100 -4.80 1.83 -7.40
C VAL A 100 -3.97 1.84 -6.13
N LEU A 101 -2.86 2.57 -6.13
CA LEU A 101 -2.06 2.80 -4.95
C LEU A 101 -2.41 4.17 -4.35
N TRP A 102 -2.82 4.20 -3.09
CA TRP A 102 -3.01 5.45 -2.36
C TRP A 102 -1.81 5.72 -1.47
N THR A 103 -1.02 6.70 -1.83
CA THR A 103 0.16 7.14 -1.10
C THR A 103 0.30 8.66 -1.15
N ARG A 104 0.97 9.23 -0.17
CA ARG A 104 1.35 10.64 -0.16
C ARG A 104 2.85 10.84 -0.37
N ASP A 105 3.59 9.76 -0.53
CA ASP A 105 5.02 9.79 -0.85
C ASP A 105 5.21 10.11 -2.33
N LYS A 106 5.80 11.27 -2.62
CA LYS A 106 6.00 11.75 -4.00
C LYS A 106 6.91 10.84 -4.82
N ARG A 107 7.91 10.22 -4.18
CA ARG A 107 8.84 9.31 -4.87
C ARG A 107 8.10 8.03 -5.30
N LEU A 108 7.27 7.51 -4.42
CA LEU A 108 6.47 6.33 -4.71
C LEU A 108 5.42 6.63 -5.79
N MET A 109 4.77 7.78 -5.73
CA MET A 109 3.84 8.21 -6.78
C MET A 109 4.51 8.32 -8.14
N ALA A 110 5.71 8.90 -8.19
CA ALA A 110 6.48 9.03 -9.44
C ALA A 110 6.86 7.66 -10.01
N ALA A 111 7.29 6.73 -9.15
CA ALA A 111 7.61 5.36 -9.57
C ALA A 111 6.37 4.63 -10.08
N ALA A 112 5.23 4.78 -9.42
CA ALA A 112 3.96 4.20 -9.87
C ALA A 112 3.59 4.69 -11.28
N ALA A 113 3.69 6.00 -11.52
CA ALA A 113 3.42 6.59 -12.82
C ALA A 113 4.33 6.02 -13.92
N ASP A 114 5.63 5.87 -13.62
CA ASP A 114 6.61 5.36 -14.58
C ASP A 114 6.34 3.91 -15.00
N ILE A 115 5.76 3.11 -14.14
CA ILE A 115 5.45 1.71 -14.44
C ILE A 115 3.97 1.48 -14.81
N GLY A 116 3.21 2.56 -14.97
CA GLY A 116 1.82 2.50 -15.44
C GLY A 116 0.81 2.11 -14.39
N ILE A 117 1.12 2.31 -13.10
CA ILE A 117 0.21 2.06 -11.98
C ILE A 117 -0.54 3.34 -11.63
N ALA A 118 -1.87 3.25 -11.55
CA ALA A 118 -2.69 4.36 -11.09
C ALA A 118 -2.43 4.65 -9.61
N SER A 119 -2.35 5.91 -9.25
CA SER A 119 -2.18 6.33 -7.86
C SER A 119 -3.10 7.48 -7.49
N MET A 120 -3.32 7.63 -6.20
CA MET A 120 -4.06 8.75 -5.61
C MET A 120 -3.32 9.23 -4.36
N ALA A 121 -3.61 10.47 -3.94
CA ALA A 121 -2.99 11.10 -2.77
C ALA A 121 -4.01 11.56 -1.74
#